data_2132f87871bb07f33ffb90658ebaf1c8
#
_entry.id   2132f87871bb07f33ffb90658ebaf1c8
#
_cell.length_a   1.000
_cell.length_b   1.000
_cell.length_c   1.000
_cell.angle_alpha   90.00
_cell.angle_beta   90.00
_cell.angle_gamma   90.00
#
_symmetry.space_group_name_H-M   'P 1'
#
loop_
_entity.id
_entity.type
_entity.pdbx_description
1 polymer ?
#
loop_
_entity_poly.entity_id
_entity_poly.type
_entity_poly.pdbx_seq_one_letter_code
_entity_poly.pdbx_strand_id
1 'polypeptide(L)'
;DRTVWVIRNGRVDVESGNVSRGILRIAARSIQTLLHYSGLGDIQRIQLTAERDRVAFRLAVIGRDFAEERREPFEQGFMRALFAYGETQGRSGAAWVERPPPVGVLSPAAAPEAPVTR
;
A
#
# COMPACT_ATOMS: atom_id res chain seq x y z
N ASP A 1 20.67 -21.68 -0.89
CA ASP A 1 20.08 -20.34 -0.93
C ASP A 1 18.68 -20.38 -0.36
N ARG A 2 18.39 -19.50 0.61
CA ARG A 2 17.06 -19.38 1.24
C ARG A 2 16.42 -18.06 0.81
N THR A 3 15.10 -18.10 0.56
CA THR A 3 14.34 -16.91 0.20
C THR A 3 13.09 -16.82 1.07
N VAL A 4 12.82 -15.65 1.63
CA VAL A 4 11.56 -15.34 2.30
C VAL A 4 10.64 -14.59 1.32
N TRP A 5 9.42 -15.08 1.18
CA TRP A 5 8.38 -14.50 0.34
C TRP A 5 7.30 -13.91 1.23
N VAL A 6 7.04 -12.63 1.09
CA VAL A 6 6.04 -11.90 1.87
C VAL A 6 4.97 -11.40 0.92
N ILE A 7 3.72 -11.75 1.18
CA ILE A 7 2.56 -11.23 0.45
C ILE A 7 1.73 -10.40 1.41
N ARG A 8 1.54 -9.13 1.09
CA ARG A 8 0.66 -8.25 1.84
C ARG A 8 -0.58 -7.93 1.01
N ASN A 9 -1.73 -8.36 1.49
CA ASN A 9 -3.01 -7.98 0.91
C ASN A 9 -3.41 -6.57 1.41
N GLY A 10 -2.77 -5.56 0.86
CA GLY A 10 -3.02 -4.16 1.20
C GLY A 10 -2.13 -3.21 0.40
N ARG A 11 -2.56 -1.96 0.33
CA ARG A 11 -1.79 -0.90 -0.33
C ARG A 11 -0.64 -0.45 0.57
N VAL A 12 0.40 0.06 -0.04
CA VAL A 12 1.57 0.62 0.66
C VAL A 12 1.38 2.12 0.92
N ASP A 13 0.60 2.77 0.09
CA ASP A 13 0.25 4.18 0.21
C ASP A 13 -0.93 4.41 1.16
N VAL A 14 -0.97 5.58 1.79
CA VAL A 14 -2.08 6.00 2.63
C VAL A 14 -3.27 6.35 1.72
N GLU A 15 -4.39 5.66 1.89
CA GLU A 15 -5.64 6.05 1.23
C GLU A 15 -6.08 7.42 1.77
N SER A 16 -5.91 8.45 0.96
CA SER A 16 -6.40 9.80 1.24
C SER A 16 -7.89 9.86 0.92
N GLY A 17 -8.74 9.48 1.87
CA GLY A 17 -10.19 9.60 1.75
C GLY A 17 -10.71 10.81 2.52
N ASN A 18 -11.72 11.47 1.98
CA ASN A 18 -12.38 12.61 2.63
C ASN A 18 -13.12 12.14 3.91
N VAL A 19 -12.69 12.60 5.07
CA VAL A 19 -13.27 12.19 6.36
C VAL A 19 -14.45 13.09 6.68
N SER A 20 -15.66 12.56 6.57
CA SER A 20 -16.87 13.22 7.05
C SER A 20 -16.83 13.33 8.59
N ARG A 21 -17.32 14.49 9.10
CA ARG A 21 -17.20 14.97 10.49
C ARG A 21 -17.97 14.13 11.55
N GLY A 22 -17.70 12.84 11.65
CA GLY A 22 -18.29 12.02 12.72
C GLY A 22 -17.20 11.40 13.61
N ILE A 23 -17.32 11.49 14.94
CA ILE A 23 -16.36 10.95 15.91
C ILE A 23 -16.06 9.48 15.64
N LEU A 24 -17.06 8.67 15.32
CA LEU A 24 -16.88 7.24 15.01
C LEU A 24 -16.08 7.02 13.72
N ARG A 25 -16.23 7.88 12.71
CA ARG A 25 -15.46 7.79 11.47
C ARG A 25 -14.01 8.20 11.68
N ILE A 26 -13.78 9.22 12.52
CA ILE A 26 -12.42 9.64 12.88
C ILE A 26 -11.72 8.52 13.64
N ALA A 27 -12.39 7.88 14.60
CA ALA A 27 -11.84 6.76 15.36
C ALA A 27 -11.52 5.56 14.43
N ALA A 28 -12.44 5.18 13.55
CA ALA A 28 -12.22 4.10 12.59
C ALA A 28 -11.03 4.41 11.66
N ARG A 29 -10.91 5.65 11.19
CA ARG A 29 -9.78 6.10 10.36
C ARG A 29 -8.45 6.03 11.12
N SER A 30 -8.43 6.44 12.39
CA SER A 30 -7.25 6.36 13.24
C SER A 30 -6.79 4.91 13.43
N ILE A 31 -7.71 3.99 13.68
CA ILE A 31 -7.41 2.56 13.81
C ILE A 31 -6.87 2.00 12.48
N GLN A 32 -7.50 2.32 11.34
CA GLN A 32 -7.01 1.89 10.03
C GLN A 32 -5.58 2.41 9.76
N THR A 33 -5.32 3.66 10.10
CA THR A 33 -3.99 4.26 9.94
C THR A 33 -2.96 3.54 10.82
N LEU A 34 -3.28 3.26 12.09
CA LEU A 34 -2.42 2.51 13.00
C LEU A 34 -2.11 1.10 12.47
N LEU A 35 -3.13 0.37 12.01
CA LEU A 35 -2.95 -0.96 11.43
C LEU A 35 -2.09 -0.92 10.15
N HIS A 36 -2.27 0.12 9.33
CA HIS A 36 -1.48 0.31 8.12
C HIS A 36 0.01 0.49 8.45
N TYR A 37 0.35 1.41 9.37
CA TYR A 37 1.74 1.67 9.76
C TYR A 37 2.36 0.50 10.52
N SER A 38 1.61 -0.18 11.39
CA SER A 38 2.07 -1.40 12.06
C SER A 38 2.51 -2.46 11.04
N GLY A 39 1.66 -2.71 10.04
CA GLY A 39 2.00 -3.69 8.99
C GLY A 39 3.21 -3.30 8.13
N LEU A 40 3.45 -2.01 7.90
CA LEU A 40 4.67 -1.54 7.21
C LEU A 40 5.91 -1.76 8.08
N GLY A 41 5.82 -1.47 9.39
CA GLY A 41 6.89 -1.73 10.34
C GLY A 41 7.27 -3.21 10.41
N ASP A 42 6.29 -4.10 10.37
CA ASP A 42 6.53 -5.55 10.37
C ASP A 42 7.25 -6.01 9.10
N ILE A 43 6.88 -5.49 7.93
CA ILE A 43 7.57 -5.79 6.67
C ILE A 43 9.04 -5.34 6.72
N GLN A 44 9.31 -4.14 7.24
CA GLN A 44 10.68 -3.65 7.41
C GLN A 44 11.49 -4.51 8.37
N ARG A 45 10.88 -4.95 9.47
CA ARG A 45 11.53 -5.83 10.44
C ARG A 45 11.87 -7.18 9.83
N ILE A 46 10.97 -7.76 9.03
CA ILE A 46 11.21 -9.01 8.29
C ILE A 46 12.36 -8.82 7.31
N GLN A 47 12.37 -7.72 6.55
CA GLN A 47 13.47 -7.42 5.62
C GLN A 47 14.81 -7.31 6.33
N LEU A 48 14.91 -6.52 7.39
CA LEU A 48 16.17 -6.36 8.16
C LEU A 48 16.65 -7.69 8.73
N THR A 49 15.73 -8.54 9.18
CA THR A 49 16.07 -9.89 9.65
C THR A 49 16.59 -10.75 8.51
N ALA A 50 15.95 -10.70 7.35
CA ALA A 50 16.40 -11.45 6.17
C ALA A 50 17.80 -10.99 5.71
N GLU A 51 18.07 -9.69 5.70
CA GLU A 51 19.40 -9.13 5.39
C GLU A 51 20.46 -9.61 6.37
N ARG A 52 20.18 -9.53 7.68
CA ARG A 52 21.09 -10.03 8.72
C ARG A 52 21.43 -11.50 8.54
N ASP A 53 20.42 -12.31 8.22
CA ASP A 53 20.56 -13.76 8.12
C ASP A 53 20.98 -14.22 6.70
N ARG A 54 21.27 -13.28 5.80
CA ARG A 54 21.65 -13.50 4.40
C ARG A 54 20.63 -14.36 3.65
N VAL A 55 19.35 -14.05 3.86
CA VAL A 55 18.20 -14.64 3.19
C VAL A 55 17.67 -13.66 2.15
N ALA A 56 17.41 -14.10 0.92
CA ALA A 56 16.82 -13.25 -0.08
C ALA A 56 15.38 -12.86 0.34
N PHE A 57 15.03 -11.60 0.11
CA PHE A 57 13.71 -11.06 0.46
C PHE A 57 12.91 -10.76 -0.81
N ARG A 58 11.65 -11.16 -0.84
CA ARG A 58 10.70 -10.89 -1.92
C ARG A 58 9.37 -10.43 -1.33
N LEU A 59 8.88 -9.29 -1.76
CA LEU A 59 7.64 -8.70 -1.28
C LEU A 59 6.66 -8.47 -2.44
N ALA A 60 5.42 -8.93 -2.28
CA ALA A 60 4.30 -8.57 -3.15
C ALA A 60 3.28 -7.74 -2.38
N VAL A 61 2.89 -6.60 -2.95
CA VAL A 61 1.91 -5.66 -2.41
C VAL A 61 1.03 -5.12 -3.53
N ILE A 62 -0.10 -4.52 -3.17
CA ILE A 62 -0.88 -3.73 -4.13
C ILE A 62 -0.12 -2.43 -4.40
N GLY A 63 0.37 -2.25 -5.63
CA GLY A 63 1.17 -1.11 -6.03
C GLY A 63 0.36 0.18 -6.19
N ARG A 64 1.07 1.30 -6.36
CA ARG A 64 0.45 2.62 -6.60
C ARG A 64 -0.17 2.73 -7.99
N ASP A 65 0.25 1.89 -8.92
CA ASP A 65 -0.28 1.75 -10.26
C ASP A 65 -1.70 1.15 -10.31
N PHE A 66 -2.17 0.54 -9.21
CA PHE A 66 -3.56 0.16 -9.05
C PHE A 66 -4.37 1.37 -8.60
N ALA A 67 -5.03 2.05 -9.55
CA ALA A 67 -5.71 3.33 -9.33
C ALA A 67 -7.16 3.22 -8.85
N GLU A 68 -7.76 2.01 -8.89
CA GLU A 68 -9.16 1.81 -8.49
C GLU A 68 -9.38 2.13 -7.01
N GLU A 69 -10.46 2.89 -6.74
CA GLU A 69 -10.87 3.23 -5.39
C GLU A 69 -12.08 2.41 -4.97
N ARG A 70 -12.05 1.91 -3.76
CA ARG A 70 -13.16 1.18 -3.17
C ARG A 70 -14.16 2.16 -2.54
N ARG A 71 -15.43 2.11 -2.96
CA ARG A 71 -16.51 2.93 -2.40
C ARG A 71 -17.16 2.28 -1.20
N GLU A 72 -17.31 0.95 -1.24
CA GLU A 72 -17.92 0.16 -0.17
C GLU A 72 -17.15 -1.16 0.07
N PRO A 73 -17.29 -1.79 1.25
CA PRO A 73 -16.71 -3.08 1.52
C PRO A 73 -17.23 -4.14 0.53
N PHE A 74 -16.33 -4.96 -0.03
CA PHE A 74 -16.65 -6.03 -0.98
C PHE A 74 -17.32 -5.58 -2.29
N GLU A 75 -17.11 -4.35 -2.72
CA GLU A 75 -17.57 -3.86 -4.02
C GLU A 75 -17.10 -4.79 -5.16
N GLN A 76 -18.06 -5.36 -5.90
CA GLN A 76 -17.75 -6.41 -6.87
C GLN A 76 -16.86 -5.90 -8.02
N GLY A 77 -17.06 -4.66 -8.48
CA GLY A 77 -16.23 -4.04 -9.51
C GLY A 77 -14.77 -3.91 -9.09
N PHE A 78 -14.56 -3.36 -7.89
CA PHE A 78 -13.24 -3.24 -7.29
C PHE A 78 -12.56 -4.60 -7.11
N MET A 79 -13.27 -5.60 -6.60
CA MET A 79 -12.72 -6.94 -6.38
C MET A 79 -12.30 -7.61 -7.68
N ARG A 80 -13.06 -7.45 -8.77
CA ARG A 80 -12.70 -7.97 -10.09
C ARG A 80 -11.47 -7.26 -10.67
N ALA A 81 -11.41 -5.93 -10.56
CA ALA A 81 -10.27 -5.15 -11.01
C ALA A 81 -8.99 -5.53 -10.24
N LEU A 82 -9.09 -5.68 -8.91
CA LEU A 82 -7.97 -6.10 -8.07
C LEU A 82 -7.49 -7.51 -8.41
N PHE A 83 -8.42 -8.44 -8.69
CA PHE A 83 -8.06 -9.78 -9.11
C PHE A 83 -7.31 -9.78 -10.45
N ALA A 84 -7.82 -9.07 -11.46
CA ALA A 84 -7.19 -8.95 -12.76
C ALA A 84 -5.81 -8.29 -12.68
N TYR A 85 -5.67 -7.27 -11.83
CA TYR A 85 -4.38 -6.64 -11.53
C TYR A 85 -3.41 -7.66 -10.94
N GLY A 86 -3.80 -8.37 -9.88
CA GLY A 86 -2.96 -9.38 -9.24
C GLY A 86 -2.56 -10.52 -10.18
N GLU A 87 -3.48 -10.98 -11.03
CA GLU A 87 -3.19 -11.99 -12.05
C GLU A 87 -2.14 -11.50 -13.06
N THR A 88 -2.27 -10.27 -13.54
CA THR A 88 -1.32 -9.66 -14.48
C THR A 88 0.06 -9.53 -13.86
N GLN A 89 0.15 -9.01 -12.65
CA GLN A 89 1.40 -8.87 -11.91
C GLN A 89 2.05 -10.22 -11.62
N GLY A 90 1.26 -11.22 -11.25
CA GLY A 90 1.75 -12.56 -10.98
C GLY A 90 2.29 -13.26 -12.24
N ARG A 91 1.59 -13.16 -13.36
CA ARG A 91 2.01 -13.76 -14.64
C ARG A 91 3.28 -13.13 -15.21
N SER A 92 3.43 -11.82 -15.07
CA SER A 92 4.60 -11.10 -15.56
C SER A 92 5.83 -11.23 -14.64
N GLY A 93 5.66 -11.70 -13.40
CA GLY A 93 6.70 -11.70 -12.39
C GLY A 93 6.96 -10.32 -11.76
N ALA A 94 6.25 -9.28 -12.20
CA ALA A 94 6.40 -7.91 -11.70
C ALA A 94 5.85 -7.69 -10.28
N ALA A 95 5.10 -8.68 -9.75
CA ALA A 95 4.57 -8.62 -8.40
C ALA A 95 5.65 -8.51 -7.32
N TRP A 96 6.86 -8.99 -7.57
CA TRP A 96 7.89 -9.19 -6.57
C TRP A 96 8.92 -8.07 -6.56
N VAL A 97 8.99 -7.34 -5.44
CA VAL A 97 10.02 -6.34 -5.18
C VAL A 97 11.01 -6.83 -4.12
N GLU A 98 12.27 -6.43 -4.24
CA GLU A 98 13.35 -6.86 -3.34
C GLU A 98 13.46 -5.99 -2.09
N ARG A 99 12.81 -4.82 -2.10
CA ARG A 99 12.80 -3.88 -0.98
C ARG A 99 11.41 -3.32 -0.79
N PRO A 100 10.95 -3.16 0.47
CA PRO A 100 9.72 -2.43 0.72
C PRO A 100 9.88 -0.97 0.29
N PRO A 101 8.81 -0.34 -0.19
CA PRO A 101 8.84 1.09 -0.48
C PRO A 101 9.12 1.87 0.82
N PRO A 102 9.81 3.02 0.72
CA PRO A 102 10.15 3.83 1.88
C PRO A 102 8.88 4.28 2.61
N VAL A 103 8.85 4.07 3.94
CA VAL A 103 7.79 4.58 4.80
C VAL A 103 7.99 6.08 4.97
N GLY A 104 6.96 6.86 4.67
CA GLY A 104 6.96 8.29 4.99
C GLY A 104 7.33 9.25 3.88
N VAL A 105 7.46 8.82 2.64
CA VAL A 105 7.38 9.77 1.52
C VAL A 105 5.92 10.12 1.31
N LEU A 106 5.40 11.04 2.15
CA LEU A 106 4.27 11.86 1.76
C LEU A 106 4.73 12.54 0.47
N SER A 107 4.21 12.08 -0.66
CA SER A 107 4.32 12.89 -1.89
C SER A 107 3.81 14.27 -1.50
N PRO A 108 4.58 15.37 -1.65
CA PRO A 108 4.03 16.68 -1.39
C PRO A 108 2.79 16.76 -2.26
N ALA A 109 1.61 16.94 -1.63
CA ALA A 109 0.39 17.24 -2.35
C ALA A 109 0.76 18.37 -3.30
N ALA A 110 0.49 18.18 -4.60
CA ALA A 110 0.73 19.23 -5.58
C ALA A 110 0.13 20.51 -5.00
N ALA A 111 0.99 21.49 -4.74
CA ALA A 111 0.55 22.77 -4.25
C ALA A 111 -0.47 23.30 -5.28
N PRO A 112 -1.64 23.80 -4.85
CA PRO A 112 -2.58 24.41 -5.79
C PRO A 112 -1.84 25.52 -6.52
N GLU A 113 -1.76 25.42 -7.85
CA GLU A 113 -1.25 26.49 -8.70
C GLU A 113 -1.99 27.76 -8.35
N ALA A 114 -1.25 28.77 -7.89
CA ALA A 114 -1.78 30.08 -7.65
C ALA A 114 -2.40 30.62 -8.96
N PRO A 115 -3.59 31.24 -8.94
CA PRO A 115 -4.18 31.78 -10.14
C PRO A 115 -3.28 32.89 -10.69
N VAL A 116 -2.85 32.72 -11.93
CA VAL A 116 -2.14 33.76 -12.67
C VAL A 116 -3.12 34.91 -12.90
N THR A 117 -3.01 35.95 -12.11
CA THR A 117 -3.67 37.23 -12.35
C THR A 117 -3.02 37.92 -13.56
N ARG A 118 -3.78 38.06 -14.60
CA ARG A 118 -3.51 39.05 -15.67
C ARG A 118 -4.06 40.40 -15.27
#